data_93297739128cd578f9aec814cf4cc764
#
_entry.id   93297739128cd578f9aec814cf4cc764
#
_cell.length_a   1.000
_cell.length_b   1.000
_cell.length_c   1.000
_cell.angle_alpha   90.00
_cell.angle_beta   90.00
_cell.angle_gamma   90.00
#
_symmetry.space_group_name_H-M   'P 1'
#
loop_
_entity.id
_entity.type
_entity.pdbx_description
1 polymer ?
#
loop_
_entity_poly.entity_id
_entity_poly.type
_entity_poly.pdbx_seq_one_letter_code
_entity_poly.pdbx_strand_id
1 'polypeptide(L)'
;MIKNFGLGLTTVMFVLTACAAPPPARAPAAAPKAAARSFVISAIPDQDPEKLNRGYTALTDYLSKELGVPVVYKPVTDYAAVVTAFKVGDVDMVWFGGLTGVQARLQVAGAQAILQRDIDEKFTSTFIASKASGIAPMKDAKELAAALKGHTFTFGSDSSTSGRLMPQYFMQQGGLALTDLKGEAGFSGSHDKTIKLVEAGTYDAGALNSQVWAARLKKGEVNLDKVQVIWQTPTFYDYHWIIRPDVATNFGADFSAKLVATFTKLNADNADQKQIMDFFGAKKFIETKNENYAAIEQIGREIGKIK
;
A
#
# COMPACT_ATOMS: atom_id res chain seq x y z
N MET A 1 98.49 -50.46 -25.86
CA MET A 1 98.95 -50.17 -27.24
C MET A 1 97.87 -49.39 -27.88
N ILE A 2 98.34 -48.33 -28.60
CA ILE A 2 97.73 -47.53 -29.57
C ILE A 2 96.79 -46.41 -29.05
N LYS A 3 97.36 -45.23 -29.15
CA LYS A 3 96.77 -43.91 -29.07
C LYS A 3 95.89 -43.63 -30.28
N ASN A 4 94.86 -42.89 -30.18
CA ASN A 4 94.40 -42.01 -31.26
C ASN A 4 93.81 -40.73 -30.67
N PHE A 5 94.35 -39.63 -31.23
CA PHE A 5 94.02 -38.26 -31.08
C PHE A 5 92.70 -37.93 -31.85
N GLY A 6 91.84 -37.23 -31.32
CA GLY A 6 90.67 -36.67 -32.03
C GLY A 6 90.42 -35.21 -31.62
N LEU A 7 90.57 -34.40 -32.65
CA LEU A 7 90.53 -32.92 -32.66
C LEU A 7 89.16 -32.34 -32.35
N GLY A 8 89.10 -31.50 -31.31
CA GLY A 8 87.90 -30.83 -30.93
C GLY A 8 87.57 -29.61 -31.82
N LEU A 9 86.35 -29.58 -32.30
CA LEU A 9 85.81 -28.45 -33.05
C LEU A 9 84.86 -27.69 -32.08
N THR A 10 85.30 -26.52 -31.61
CA THR A 10 84.54 -25.65 -30.72
C THR A 10 83.56 -24.84 -31.53
N THR A 11 82.27 -25.18 -31.46
CA THR A 11 81.17 -24.41 -32.03
C THR A 11 80.72 -23.33 -31.02
N VAL A 12 80.99 -22.06 -31.34
CA VAL A 12 80.51 -20.89 -30.62
C VAL A 12 79.07 -20.64 -31.00
N MET A 13 78.15 -20.88 -30.04
CA MET A 13 76.71 -20.61 -30.23
C MET A 13 76.40 -19.20 -29.71
N PHE A 14 76.09 -18.26 -30.65
CA PHE A 14 75.63 -16.94 -30.37
C PHE A 14 74.15 -17.04 -29.88
N VAL A 15 73.95 -16.80 -28.61
CA VAL A 15 72.57 -16.64 -28.03
C VAL A 15 72.12 -15.22 -28.26
N LEU A 16 71.22 -15.04 -29.23
CA LEU A 16 70.45 -13.80 -29.41
C LEU A 16 69.40 -13.68 -28.34
N THR A 17 69.63 -12.89 -27.29
CA THR A 17 68.66 -12.49 -26.32
C THR A 17 67.71 -11.47 -26.93
N ALA A 18 66.52 -11.93 -27.37
CA ALA A 18 65.42 -11.07 -27.77
C ALA A 18 64.80 -10.42 -26.48
N CYS A 19 65.00 -9.12 -26.34
CA CYS A 19 64.26 -8.32 -25.34
C CYS A 19 62.79 -8.29 -25.73
N ALA A 20 61.95 -9.16 -25.11
CA ALA A 20 60.50 -9.05 -25.21
C ALA A 20 60.03 -7.86 -24.36
N ALA A 21 59.39 -6.88 -24.98
CA ALA A 21 58.75 -5.78 -24.29
C ALA A 21 57.62 -6.35 -23.35
N PRO A 22 57.43 -5.83 -22.13
CA PRO A 22 56.33 -6.26 -21.26
C PRO A 22 54.99 -5.97 -21.92
N PRO A 23 53.98 -6.86 -21.78
CA PRO A 23 52.64 -6.61 -22.31
C PRO A 23 52.04 -5.35 -21.67
N PRO A 24 51.25 -4.58 -22.42
CA PRO A 24 50.61 -3.38 -21.86
C PRO A 24 49.77 -3.74 -20.66
N ALA A 25 49.95 -3.00 -19.56
CA ALA A 25 49.17 -3.17 -18.34
C ALA A 25 47.67 -3.05 -18.67
N ARG A 26 46.94 -4.13 -18.42
CA ARG A 26 45.48 -4.16 -18.58
C ARG A 26 44.88 -3.11 -17.67
N ALA A 27 44.18 -2.10 -18.21
CA ALA A 27 43.46 -1.11 -17.42
C ALA A 27 42.57 -1.82 -16.39
N PRO A 28 42.49 -1.34 -15.14
CA PRO A 28 41.61 -1.95 -14.14
C PRO A 28 40.21 -2.01 -14.71
N ALA A 29 39.61 -3.20 -14.72
CA ALA A 29 38.19 -3.34 -15.04
C ALA A 29 37.39 -2.44 -14.07
N ALA A 30 36.54 -1.56 -14.62
CA ALA A 30 35.68 -0.72 -13.83
C ALA A 30 34.93 -1.61 -12.82
N ALA A 31 35.03 -1.29 -11.52
CA ALA A 31 34.31 -2.00 -10.50
C ALA A 31 32.83 -2.06 -10.89
N PRO A 32 32.12 -3.19 -10.66
CA PRO A 32 30.70 -3.28 -10.97
C PRO A 32 30.00 -2.13 -10.25
N LYS A 33 29.29 -1.29 -11.00
CA LYS A 33 28.47 -0.22 -10.44
C LYS A 33 27.52 -0.90 -9.44
N ALA A 34 27.63 -0.59 -8.15
CA ALA A 34 26.74 -1.14 -7.13
C ALA A 34 25.30 -1.02 -7.64
N ALA A 35 24.56 -2.11 -7.60
CA ALA A 35 23.16 -2.12 -8.05
C ALA A 35 22.43 -1.00 -7.31
N ALA A 36 21.80 -0.10 -8.06
CA ALA A 36 21.05 1.01 -7.47
C ALA A 36 19.98 0.44 -6.54
N ARG A 37 19.88 0.96 -5.31
CA ARG A 37 18.84 0.57 -4.37
C ARG A 37 17.47 0.80 -5.00
N SER A 38 16.58 -0.19 -4.91
CA SER A 38 15.20 -0.02 -5.32
C SER A 38 14.42 0.79 -4.28
N PHE A 39 13.54 1.67 -4.76
CA PHE A 39 12.53 2.33 -3.93
C PHE A 39 11.36 1.36 -3.72
N VAL A 40 11.14 0.92 -2.48
CA VAL A 40 10.17 -0.12 -2.17
C VAL A 40 8.87 0.51 -1.69
N ILE A 41 7.79 0.28 -2.42
CA ILE A 41 6.45 0.71 -2.02
C ILE A 41 5.60 -0.48 -1.57
N SER A 42 4.62 -0.22 -0.72
CA SER A 42 3.64 -1.21 -0.29
C SER A 42 2.25 -0.57 -0.10
N ALA A 43 1.28 -1.38 0.28
CA ALA A 43 -0.08 -0.93 0.56
C ALA A 43 -0.77 -1.85 1.55
N ILE A 44 -1.80 -1.35 2.25
CA ILE A 44 -2.73 -2.20 2.99
C ILE A 44 -3.47 -3.14 2.01
N PRO A 45 -3.66 -4.43 2.35
CA PRO A 45 -4.34 -5.39 1.48
C PRO A 45 -5.87 -5.30 1.64
N ASP A 46 -6.44 -4.15 1.23
CA ASP A 46 -7.83 -3.78 1.45
C ASP A 46 -8.82 -4.39 0.45
N GLN A 47 -8.32 -4.94 -0.65
CA GLN A 47 -9.07 -5.52 -1.75
C GLN A 47 -8.47 -6.86 -2.19
N ASP A 48 -8.98 -7.38 -3.30
CA ASP A 48 -8.49 -8.61 -3.93
C ASP A 48 -6.99 -8.54 -4.27
N PRO A 49 -6.18 -9.54 -3.87
CA PRO A 49 -4.72 -9.50 -4.05
C PRO A 49 -4.28 -9.39 -5.52
N GLU A 50 -4.98 -10.04 -6.47
CA GLU A 50 -4.62 -9.96 -7.88
C GLU A 50 -4.89 -8.57 -8.44
N LYS A 51 -6.00 -7.95 -8.01
CA LYS A 51 -6.31 -6.56 -8.36
C LYS A 51 -5.25 -5.61 -7.84
N LEU A 52 -4.82 -5.77 -6.57
CA LEU A 52 -3.76 -4.97 -5.98
C LEU A 52 -2.44 -5.16 -6.75
N ASN A 53 -2.04 -6.39 -7.01
CA ASN A 53 -0.81 -6.66 -7.76
C ASN A 53 -0.82 -6.00 -9.15
N ARG A 54 -1.89 -6.13 -9.92
CA ARG A 54 -1.98 -5.48 -11.24
C ARG A 54 -1.91 -3.96 -11.16
N GLY A 55 -2.63 -3.36 -10.19
CA GLY A 55 -2.66 -1.90 -10.03
C GLY A 55 -1.31 -1.33 -9.58
N TYR A 56 -0.67 -1.98 -8.61
CA TYR A 56 0.64 -1.53 -8.13
C TYR A 56 1.78 -1.83 -9.11
N THR A 57 1.70 -2.89 -9.92
CA THR A 57 2.66 -3.11 -11.02
C THR A 57 2.62 -1.95 -12.01
N ALA A 58 1.43 -1.56 -12.48
CA ALA A 58 1.30 -0.41 -13.37
C ALA A 58 1.85 0.90 -12.76
N LEU A 59 1.62 1.11 -11.46
CA LEU A 59 2.17 2.27 -10.75
C LEU A 59 3.69 2.21 -10.65
N THR A 60 4.28 1.05 -10.29
CA THR A 60 5.74 0.91 -10.14
C THR A 60 6.48 1.06 -11.46
N ASP A 61 5.91 0.58 -12.56
CA ASP A 61 6.47 0.76 -13.91
C ASP A 61 6.50 2.25 -14.28
N TYR A 62 5.39 2.95 -14.05
CA TYR A 62 5.31 4.39 -14.26
C TYR A 62 6.32 5.16 -13.39
N LEU A 63 6.35 4.90 -12.08
CA LEU A 63 7.26 5.58 -11.15
C LEU A 63 8.73 5.29 -11.47
N SER A 64 9.08 4.05 -11.85
CA SER A 64 10.46 3.69 -12.22
C SER A 64 10.94 4.50 -13.42
N LYS A 65 10.08 4.68 -14.43
CA LYS A 65 10.37 5.48 -15.62
C LYS A 65 10.55 6.96 -15.27
N GLU A 66 9.63 7.54 -14.51
CA GLU A 66 9.63 8.98 -14.22
C GLU A 66 10.70 9.40 -13.20
N LEU A 67 11.01 8.54 -12.22
CA LEU A 67 11.98 8.83 -11.16
C LEU A 67 13.42 8.42 -11.51
N GLY A 68 13.60 7.55 -12.53
CA GLY A 68 14.91 7.05 -12.94
C GLY A 68 15.57 6.10 -11.92
N VAL A 69 14.79 5.52 -11.00
CA VAL A 69 15.22 4.50 -10.04
C VAL A 69 14.27 3.30 -10.10
N PRO A 70 14.77 2.07 -9.87
CA PRO A 70 13.86 0.92 -9.78
C PRO A 70 12.86 1.10 -8.64
N VAL A 71 11.57 1.03 -8.94
CA VAL A 71 10.48 1.03 -7.95
C VAL A 71 9.85 -0.35 -7.93
N VAL A 72 9.66 -0.93 -6.74
CA VAL A 72 9.09 -2.27 -6.59
C VAL A 72 7.94 -2.27 -5.60
N TYR A 73 6.90 -3.02 -5.90
CA TYR A 73 5.79 -3.25 -4.98
C TYR A 73 6.04 -4.49 -4.14
N LYS A 74 5.96 -4.35 -2.80
CA LYS A 74 6.07 -5.44 -1.84
C LYS A 74 4.69 -5.71 -1.24
N PRO A 75 3.96 -6.75 -1.69
CA PRO A 75 2.67 -7.10 -1.10
C PRO A 75 2.83 -7.62 0.33
N VAL A 76 1.78 -7.46 1.12
CA VAL A 76 1.69 -7.96 2.50
C VAL A 76 0.40 -8.74 2.71
N THR A 77 0.31 -9.52 3.80
CA THR A 77 -0.83 -10.40 4.07
C THR A 77 -1.96 -9.74 4.83
N ASP A 78 -1.66 -8.73 5.64
CA ASP A 78 -2.63 -8.01 6.45
C ASP A 78 -2.19 -6.57 6.76
N TYR A 79 -3.10 -5.79 7.36
CA TYR A 79 -2.88 -4.37 7.66
C TYR A 79 -1.79 -4.12 8.72
N ALA A 80 -1.61 -5.02 9.69
CA ALA A 80 -0.59 -4.86 10.72
C ALA A 80 0.80 -5.17 10.15
N ALA A 81 0.89 -6.13 9.23
CA ALA A 81 2.12 -6.50 8.56
C ALA A 81 2.76 -5.33 7.80
N VAL A 82 1.96 -4.49 7.11
CA VAL A 82 2.52 -3.34 6.40
C VAL A 82 2.97 -2.22 7.34
N VAL A 83 2.29 -2.02 8.48
CA VAL A 83 2.75 -1.08 9.53
C VAL A 83 4.09 -1.54 10.10
N THR A 84 4.24 -2.85 10.33
CA THR A 84 5.51 -3.44 10.78
C THR A 84 6.61 -3.31 9.74
N ALA A 85 6.33 -3.62 8.47
CA ALA A 85 7.30 -3.48 7.37
C ALA A 85 7.78 -2.01 7.22
N PHE A 86 6.87 -1.05 7.38
CA PHE A 86 7.21 0.38 7.38
C PHE A 86 8.07 0.76 8.57
N LYS A 87 7.74 0.28 9.76
CA LYS A 87 8.50 0.53 11.01
C LYS A 87 9.95 0.05 10.90
N VAL A 88 10.16 -1.17 10.41
CA VAL A 88 11.52 -1.76 10.35
C VAL A 88 12.33 -1.33 9.12
N GLY A 89 11.74 -0.56 8.20
CA GLY A 89 12.43 -0.04 7.01
C GLY A 89 12.48 -1.00 5.82
N ASP A 90 11.64 -2.02 5.82
CA ASP A 90 11.48 -2.96 4.71
C ASP A 90 10.79 -2.36 3.49
N VAL A 91 10.09 -1.24 3.68
CA VAL A 91 9.41 -0.45 2.65
C VAL A 91 9.66 1.03 2.88
N ASP A 92 9.81 1.79 1.82
CA ASP A 92 10.16 3.22 1.85
C ASP A 92 8.92 4.12 1.86
N MET A 93 7.83 3.69 1.22
CA MET A 93 6.57 4.42 1.14
C MET A 93 5.39 3.45 1.09
N VAL A 94 4.29 3.81 1.74
CA VAL A 94 3.10 2.93 1.83
C VAL A 94 1.80 3.70 1.60
N TRP A 95 0.90 3.08 0.84
CA TRP A 95 -0.49 3.47 0.75
C TRP A 95 -1.26 2.93 1.94
N PHE A 96 -1.53 3.80 2.89
CA PHE A 96 -2.24 3.49 4.12
C PHE A 96 -3.69 4.00 4.11
N GLY A 97 -4.56 3.37 4.91
CA GLY A 97 -5.75 4.03 5.39
C GLY A 97 -5.42 4.98 6.54
N GLY A 98 -6.34 5.87 6.91
CA GLY A 98 -6.12 6.88 7.95
C GLY A 98 -5.58 6.32 9.26
N LEU A 99 -6.22 5.25 9.80
CA LEU A 99 -5.80 4.63 11.06
C LEU A 99 -4.39 4.01 10.97
N THR A 100 -4.15 3.16 9.97
CA THR A 100 -2.83 2.51 9.81
C THR A 100 -1.74 3.51 9.49
N GLY A 101 -2.05 4.57 8.76
CA GLY A 101 -1.10 5.66 8.51
C GLY A 101 -0.72 6.41 9.78
N VAL A 102 -1.69 6.72 10.63
CA VAL A 102 -1.41 7.32 11.96
C VAL A 102 -0.57 6.35 12.81
N GLN A 103 -0.95 5.06 12.87
CA GLN A 103 -0.18 4.05 13.61
C GLN A 103 1.26 3.92 13.11
N ALA A 104 1.48 4.00 11.79
CA ALA A 104 2.81 3.92 11.19
C ALA A 104 3.67 5.16 11.52
N ARG A 105 3.13 6.39 11.34
CA ARG A 105 3.88 7.62 11.63
C ARG A 105 4.20 7.81 13.10
N LEU A 106 3.36 7.34 14.02
CA LEU A 106 3.64 7.37 15.45
C LEU A 106 4.78 6.40 15.86
N GLN A 107 5.06 5.38 15.04
CA GLN A 107 6.14 4.43 15.28
C GLN A 107 7.44 4.78 14.53
N VAL A 108 7.40 5.72 13.56
CA VAL A 108 8.55 6.15 12.76
C VAL A 108 8.64 7.66 12.83
N ALA A 109 9.48 8.16 13.73
CA ALA A 109 9.69 9.62 13.90
C ALA A 109 10.13 10.25 12.58
N GLY A 110 9.50 11.36 12.19
CA GLY A 110 9.77 12.07 10.94
C GLY A 110 9.08 11.48 9.69
N ALA A 111 8.28 10.41 9.81
CA ALA A 111 7.45 9.93 8.71
C ALA A 111 6.37 10.97 8.36
N GLN A 112 6.14 11.16 7.05
CA GLN A 112 5.26 12.21 6.54
C GLN A 112 4.19 11.66 5.62
N ALA A 113 2.95 12.08 5.84
CA ALA A 113 1.88 11.98 4.85
C ALA A 113 2.16 13.02 3.75
N ILE A 114 2.25 12.59 2.50
CA ILE A 114 2.68 13.46 1.40
C ILE A 114 1.64 13.60 0.29
N LEU A 115 0.85 12.57 0.03
CA LEU A 115 -0.10 12.51 -1.08
C LEU A 115 -1.36 11.75 -0.69
N GLN A 116 -2.48 12.19 -1.23
CA GLN A 116 -3.77 11.50 -1.15
C GLN A 116 -4.52 11.65 -2.48
N ARG A 117 -5.62 10.92 -2.65
CA ARG A 117 -6.54 11.15 -3.75
C ARG A 117 -7.43 12.35 -3.43
N ASP A 118 -7.95 13.00 -4.45
CA ASP A 118 -8.90 14.11 -4.33
C ASP A 118 -10.20 13.76 -3.57
N ILE A 119 -10.53 12.47 -3.50
CA ILE A 119 -11.70 11.94 -2.78
C ILE A 119 -11.44 11.66 -1.31
N ASP A 120 -10.17 11.58 -0.87
CA ASP A 120 -9.83 11.12 0.48
C ASP A 120 -10.03 12.18 1.58
N GLU A 121 -10.22 13.46 1.22
CA GLU A 121 -10.61 14.52 2.17
C GLU A 121 -12.07 14.40 2.63
N LYS A 122 -12.92 13.74 1.82
CA LYS A 122 -14.35 13.58 2.05
C LYS A 122 -14.75 12.11 1.90
N PHE A 123 -13.95 11.25 2.48
CA PHE A 123 -14.18 9.81 2.42
C PHE A 123 -15.34 9.37 3.32
N THR A 124 -15.99 8.26 3.00
CA THR A 124 -17.12 7.73 3.76
C THR A 124 -17.03 6.22 3.92
N SER A 125 -17.69 5.70 4.92
CA SER A 125 -17.99 4.28 5.06
C SER A 125 -19.43 3.99 4.66
N THR A 126 -19.65 2.84 4.02
CA THR A 126 -20.98 2.34 3.68
C THR A 126 -21.32 1.18 4.61
N PHE A 127 -22.46 1.25 5.26
CA PHE A 127 -23.06 0.13 5.95
C PHE A 127 -24.01 -0.61 5.01
N ILE A 128 -23.85 -1.92 4.95
CA ILE A 128 -24.66 -2.81 4.11
C ILE A 128 -25.35 -3.86 4.99
N ALA A 129 -26.49 -4.34 4.57
CA ALA A 129 -27.19 -5.43 5.22
C ALA A 129 -27.66 -6.46 4.19
N SER A 130 -27.69 -7.74 4.63
CA SER A 130 -28.40 -8.78 3.91
C SER A 130 -29.90 -8.45 3.90
N LYS A 131 -30.55 -8.53 2.74
CA LYS A 131 -31.99 -8.33 2.66
C LYS A 131 -32.79 -9.32 3.50
N ALA A 132 -32.24 -10.52 3.70
CA ALA A 132 -32.85 -11.53 4.56
C ALA A 132 -32.88 -11.17 6.04
N SER A 133 -32.02 -10.21 6.48
CA SER A 133 -32.01 -9.72 7.88
C SER A 133 -33.23 -8.85 8.24
N GLY A 134 -33.91 -8.30 7.25
CA GLY A 134 -35.01 -7.35 7.45
C GLY A 134 -34.57 -5.94 7.84
N ILE A 135 -33.27 -5.67 7.93
CA ILE A 135 -32.75 -4.33 8.29
C ILE A 135 -32.97 -3.37 7.12
N ALA A 136 -33.76 -2.32 7.33
CA ALA A 136 -34.09 -1.32 6.32
C ALA A 136 -33.05 -0.18 6.26
N PRO A 137 -33.01 0.65 5.19
CA PRO A 137 -32.20 1.86 5.14
C PRO A 137 -32.58 2.88 6.22
N MET A 138 -31.58 3.61 6.74
CA MET A 138 -31.69 4.54 7.87
C MET A 138 -31.16 5.93 7.52
N LYS A 139 -31.55 6.94 8.33
CA LYS A 139 -31.20 8.34 8.08
C LYS A 139 -29.97 8.81 8.86
N ASP A 140 -29.76 8.25 10.06
CA ASP A 140 -28.72 8.70 10.97
C ASP A 140 -28.11 7.55 11.80
N ALA A 141 -27.07 7.89 12.57
CA ALA A 141 -26.35 6.93 13.41
C ALA A 141 -27.22 6.37 14.56
N LYS A 142 -28.23 7.11 15.03
CA LYS A 142 -29.11 6.64 16.11
C LYS A 142 -30.08 5.57 15.61
N GLU A 143 -30.67 5.79 14.44
CA GLU A 143 -31.50 4.78 13.76
C GLU A 143 -30.66 3.53 13.43
N LEU A 144 -29.41 3.73 12.93
CA LEU A 144 -28.48 2.64 12.66
C LEU A 144 -28.21 1.81 13.93
N ALA A 145 -27.89 2.48 15.04
CA ALA A 145 -27.59 1.82 16.30
C ALA A 145 -28.78 0.98 16.80
N ALA A 146 -30.00 1.53 16.73
CA ALA A 146 -31.22 0.83 17.12
C ALA A 146 -31.48 -0.41 16.23
N ALA A 147 -31.25 -0.28 14.91
CA ALA A 147 -31.51 -1.34 13.95
C ALA A 147 -30.47 -2.47 13.99
N LEU A 148 -29.22 -2.19 14.34
CA LEU A 148 -28.16 -3.21 14.43
C LEU A 148 -28.19 -4.01 15.73
N LYS A 149 -28.92 -3.56 16.74
CA LYS A 149 -29.01 -4.23 18.03
C LYS A 149 -29.58 -5.65 17.88
N GLY A 150 -28.86 -6.64 18.40
CA GLY A 150 -29.24 -8.05 18.30
C GLY A 150 -29.02 -8.71 16.95
N HIS A 151 -28.36 -8.02 16.00
CA HIS A 151 -27.94 -8.57 14.71
C HIS A 151 -26.46 -8.94 14.69
N THR A 152 -26.08 -9.91 13.85
CA THR A 152 -24.68 -10.22 13.59
C THR A 152 -24.05 -9.17 12.69
N PHE A 153 -22.80 -8.79 12.99
CA PHE A 153 -22.11 -7.72 12.27
C PHE A 153 -20.67 -8.09 11.94
N THR A 154 -20.21 -7.77 10.72
CA THR A 154 -18.80 -7.88 10.34
C THR A 154 -18.20 -6.53 9.98
N PHE A 155 -17.05 -6.24 10.57
CA PHE A 155 -16.15 -5.19 10.12
C PHE A 155 -15.29 -5.68 8.95
N GLY A 156 -14.50 -4.76 8.34
CA GLY A 156 -13.42 -5.10 7.43
C GLY A 156 -12.21 -5.69 8.16
N SER A 157 -11.00 -5.17 7.93
CA SER A 157 -9.84 -5.46 8.78
C SER A 157 -9.97 -4.73 10.12
N ASP A 158 -9.46 -5.33 11.21
CA ASP A 158 -9.46 -4.72 12.55
C ASP A 158 -8.72 -3.37 12.60
N SER A 159 -7.74 -3.15 11.72
CA SER A 159 -6.99 -1.89 11.59
C SER A 159 -7.48 -0.99 10.44
N SER A 160 -8.64 -1.28 9.83
CA SER A 160 -9.21 -0.43 8.79
C SER A 160 -9.83 0.84 9.35
N THR A 161 -9.67 1.98 8.67
CA THR A 161 -10.38 3.22 8.99
C THR A 161 -11.85 3.10 8.61
N SER A 162 -12.12 2.97 7.30
CA SER A 162 -13.49 2.94 6.76
C SER A 162 -14.21 1.61 6.99
N GLY A 163 -13.50 0.52 7.21
CA GLY A 163 -14.10 -0.79 7.51
C GLY A 163 -14.21 -1.11 9.00
N ARG A 164 -13.62 -0.31 9.90
CA ARG A 164 -13.59 -0.62 11.35
C ARG A 164 -13.68 0.61 12.24
N LEU A 165 -12.71 1.52 12.20
CA LEU A 165 -12.61 2.63 13.15
C LEU A 165 -13.84 3.54 13.08
N MET A 166 -14.09 4.13 11.91
CA MET A 166 -15.19 5.08 11.70
C MET A 166 -16.57 4.43 11.84
N PRO A 167 -16.82 3.23 11.28
CA PRO A 167 -18.04 2.49 11.57
C PRO A 167 -18.31 2.29 13.06
N GLN A 168 -17.32 1.81 13.82
CA GLN A 168 -17.51 1.63 15.28
C GLN A 168 -17.75 2.95 16.00
N TYR A 169 -17.01 4.00 15.65
CA TYR A 169 -17.23 5.34 16.22
C TYR A 169 -18.66 5.81 16.02
N PHE A 170 -19.20 5.74 14.81
CA PHE A 170 -20.58 6.17 14.55
C PHE A 170 -21.63 5.25 15.18
N MET A 171 -21.37 3.95 15.28
CA MET A 171 -22.23 3.04 16.04
C MET A 171 -22.31 3.49 17.53
N GLN A 172 -21.17 3.81 18.14
CA GLN A 172 -21.09 4.30 19.53
C GLN A 172 -21.74 5.67 19.69
N GLN A 173 -21.54 6.60 18.73
CA GLN A 173 -22.24 7.90 18.74
C GLN A 173 -23.76 7.74 18.63
N GLY A 174 -24.23 6.71 17.95
CA GLY A 174 -25.64 6.35 17.91
C GLY A 174 -26.17 5.63 19.17
N GLY A 175 -25.29 5.26 20.10
CA GLY A 175 -25.62 4.57 21.35
C GLY A 175 -25.55 3.04 21.29
N LEU A 176 -24.86 2.46 20.29
CA LEU A 176 -24.64 1.01 20.19
C LEU A 176 -23.25 0.64 20.72
N ALA A 177 -23.21 -0.15 21.79
CA ALA A 177 -22.01 -0.86 22.20
C ALA A 177 -21.83 -2.14 21.36
N LEU A 178 -20.58 -2.60 21.17
CA LEU A 178 -20.36 -3.86 20.43
C LEU A 178 -20.99 -5.08 21.11
N THR A 179 -21.18 -5.02 22.43
CA THR A 179 -21.88 -6.02 23.24
C THR A 179 -23.38 -6.08 22.99
N ASP A 180 -23.96 -5.07 22.32
CA ASP A 180 -25.37 -5.06 21.93
C ASP A 180 -25.64 -5.84 20.62
N LEU A 181 -24.58 -6.23 19.91
CA LEU A 181 -24.65 -7.08 18.72
C LEU A 181 -24.98 -8.52 19.11
N LYS A 182 -25.46 -9.31 18.16
CA LYS A 182 -25.65 -10.75 18.33
C LYS A 182 -24.31 -11.47 18.25
N GLY A 183 -23.73 -11.79 19.39
CA GLY A 183 -22.41 -12.40 19.49
C GLY A 183 -21.28 -11.37 19.26
N GLU A 184 -20.07 -11.86 19.05
CA GLU A 184 -18.93 -11.01 18.78
C GLU A 184 -18.97 -10.48 17.35
N ALA A 185 -18.53 -9.23 17.17
CA ALA A 185 -18.36 -8.66 15.85
C ALA A 185 -17.27 -9.40 15.05
N GLY A 186 -17.58 -9.78 13.83
CA GLY A 186 -16.62 -10.43 12.93
C GLY A 186 -15.66 -9.45 12.27
N PHE A 187 -14.59 -10.01 11.67
CA PHE A 187 -13.61 -9.28 10.86
C PHE A 187 -13.37 -10.01 9.56
N SER A 188 -13.83 -9.44 8.45
CA SER A 188 -13.70 -10.05 7.11
C SER A 188 -12.27 -10.00 6.55
N GLY A 189 -11.45 -9.06 7.04
CA GLY A 189 -10.07 -8.82 6.60
C GLY A 189 -9.95 -7.91 5.38
N SER A 190 -10.95 -7.80 4.50
CA SER A 190 -10.95 -6.87 3.35
C SER A 190 -12.36 -6.42 2.99
N HIS A 191 -12.47 -5.31 2.24
CA HIS A 191 -13.77 -4.76 1.84
C HIS A 191 -14.54 -5.69 0.90
N ASP A 192 -13.85 -6.37 -0.01
CA ASP A 192 -14.49 -7.35 -0.90
C ASP A 192 -15.10 -8.52 -0.15
N LYS A 193 -14.40 -9.03 0.87
CA LYS A 193 -14.89 -10.11 1.72
C LYS A 193 -16.08 -9.65 2.57
N THR A 194 -16.10 -8.39 3.04
CA THR A 194 -17.27 -7.84 3.76
C THR A 194 -18.52 -7.94 2.89
N ILE A 195 -18.45 -7.50 1.62
CA ILE A 195 -19.58 -7.60 0.68
C ILE A 195 -20.05 -9.05 0.56
N LYS A 196 -19.11 -9.98 0.32
CA LYS A 196 -19.45 -11.39 0.09
C LYS A 196 -20.05 -12.09 1.30
N LEU A 197 -19.57 -11.78 2.50
CA LEU A 197 -20.09 -12.36 3.75
C LEU A 197 -21.53 -11.90 4.04
N VAL A 198 -21.81 -10.59 3.81
CA VAL A 198 -23.17 -10.06 3.99
C VAL A 198 -24.10 -10.54 2.88
N GLU A 199 -23.63 -10.57 1.63
CA GLU A 199 -24.38 -11.10 0.48
C GLU A 199 -24.77 -12.58 0.66
N ALA A 200 -23.88 -13.37 1.28
CA ALA A 200 -24.12 -14.77 1.60
C ALA A 200 -25.02 -14.97 2.84
N GLY A 201 -25.34 -13.92 3.58
CA GLY A 201 -26.11 -14.01 4.84
C GLY A 201 -25.32 -14.60 6.01
N THR A 202 -23.99 -14.69 5.91
CA THR A 202 -23.12 -15.11 7.02
C THR A 202 -23.16 -14.11 8.17
N TYR A 203 -23.30 -12.83 7.83
CA TYR A 203 -23.59 -11.75 8.75
C TYR A 203 -24.82 -10.97 8.27
N ASP A 204 -25.63 -10.50 9.21
CA ASP A 204 -26.81 -9.69 8.91
C ASP A 204 -26.41 -8.33 8.31
N ALA A 205 -25.30 -7.73 8.80
CA ALA A 205 -24.82 -6.46 8.33
C ALA A 205 -23.28 -6.37 8.39
N GLY A 206 -22.74 -5.35 7.74
CA GLY A 206 -21.30 -5.06 7.76
C GLY A 206 -21.00 -3.64 7.30
N ALA A 207 -19.74 -3.21 7.47
CA ALA A 207 -19.29 -1.90 7.04
C ALA A 207 -18.01 -2.00 6.21
N LEU A 208 -17.92 -1.15 5.18
CA LEU A 208 -16.81 -1.13 4.25
C LEU A 208 -16.57 0.25 3.63
N ASN A 209 -15.50 0.35 2.87
CA ASN A 209 -15.13 1.48 2.04
C ASN A 209 -16.20 1.74 0.96
N SER A 210 -16.75 2.97 0.92
CA SER A 210 -17.78 3.38 -0.05
C SER A 210 -17.29 3.31 -1.50
N GLN A 211 -16.00 3.55 -1.76
CA GLN A 211 -15.44 3.49 -3.12
C GLN A 211 -15.35 2.05 -3.64
N VAL A 212 -14.99 1.11 -2.76
CA VAL A 212 -14.99 -0.32 -3.12
C VAL A 212 -16.40 -0.79 -3.40
N TRP A 213 -17.38 -0.41 -2.57
CA TRP A 213 -18.79 -0.70 -2.83
C TRP A 213 -19.24 -0.18 -4.20
N ALA A 214 -19.01 1.11 -4.47
CA ALA A 214 -19.40 1.74 -5.73
C ALA A 214 -18.70 1.10 -6.95
N ALA A 215 -17.40 0.76 -6.83
CA ALA A 215 -16.65 0.11 -7.90
C ALA A 215 -17.17 -1.31 -8.20
N ARG A 216 -17.51 -2.09 -7.16
CA ARG A 216 -18.05 -3.44 -7.32
C ARG A 216 -19.48 -3.41 -7.89
N LEU A 217 -20.30 -2.45 -7.43
CA LEU A 217 -21.64 -2.22 -7.96
C LEU A 217 -21.60 -1.86 -9.46
N LYS A 218 -20.72 -0.93 -9.85
CA LYS A 218 -20.54 -0.51 -11.25
C LYS A 218 -20.14 -1.69 -12.17
N LYS A 219 -19.40 -2.67 -11.64
CA LYS A 219 -18.98 -3.87 -12.38
C LYS A 219 -20.02 -4.99 -12.40
N GLY A 220 -21.16 -4.83 -11.72
CA GLY A 220 -22.14 -5.89 -11.55
C GLY A 220 -21.69 -7.05 -10.66
N GLU A 221 -20.70 -6.80 -9.79
CA GLU A 221 -20.10 -7.80 -8.88
C GLU A 221 -20.83 -7.87 -7.52
N VAL A 222 -21.94 -7.14 -7.36
CA VAL A 222 -22.80 -7.10 -6.18
C VAL A 222 -24.20 -7.58 -6.55
N ASN A 223 -24.74 -8.55 -5.82
CA ASN A 223 -26.11 -9.03 -6.00
C ASN A 223 -27.08 -8.18 -5.16
N LEU A 224 -27.70 -7.18 -5.79
CA LEU A 224 -28.66 -6.28 -5.13
C LEU A 224 -29.97 -6.97 -4.71
N ASP A 225 -30.27 -8.20 -5.16
CA ASP A 225 -31.40 -8.98 -4.63
C ASP A 225 -31.11 -9.54 -3.25
N LYS A 226 -29.82 -9.65 -2.86
CA LYS A 226 -29.37 -10.22 -1.60
C LYS A 226 -28.87 -9.19 -0.59
N VAL A 227 -28.31 -8.08 -1.05
CA VAL A 227 -27.66 -7.07 -0.20
C VAL A 227 -28.12 -5.67 -0.56
N GLN A 228 -28.17 -4.78 0.42
CA GLN A 228 -28.54 -3.38 0.25
C GLN A 228 -27.67 -2.46 1.12
N VAL A 229 -27.53 -1.20 0.71
CA VAL A 229 -26.98 -0.15 1.55
C VAL A 229 -28.05 0.25 2.57
N ILE A 230 -27.63 0.32 3.83
CA ILE A 230 -28.53 0.73 4.93
C ILE A 230 -28.18 2.10 5.48
N TRP A 231 -26.89 2.52 5.40
CA TRP A 231 -26.46 3.85 5.83
C TRP A 231 -25.09 4.19 5.29
N GLN A 232 -24.77 5.49 5.21
CA GLN A 232 -23.46 6.02 4.86
C GLN A 232 -23.04 7.05 5.90
N THR A 233 -21.78 6.99 6.35
CA THR A 233 -21.25 7.89 7.37
C THR A 233 -21.11 9.32 6.87
N PRO A 234 -21.05 10.32 7.77
CA PRO A 234 -20.40 11.59 7.50
C PRO A 234 -18.97 11.40 6.97
N THR A 235 -18.43 12.44 6.34
CA THR A 235 -17.11 12.40 5.72
C THR A 235 -15.97 12.48 6.73
N PHE A 236 -14.84 11.88 6.37
CA PHE A 236 -13.58 11.91 7.13
C PHE A 236 -12.38 11.80 6.17
N TYR A 237 -11.16 12.10 6.64
CA TYR A 237 -9.93 11.81 5.91
C TYR A 237 -9.59 10.34 6.01
N ASP A 238 -9.22 9.68 4.88
CA ASP A 238 -8.85 8.26 4.92
C ASP A 238 -7.51 8.02 4.21
N TYR A 239 -7.51 7.53 2.98
CA TYR A 239 -6.30 7.00 2.36
C TYR A 239 -5.25 8.07 2.05
N HIS A 240 -3.96 7.68 2.25
CA HIS A 240 -2.82 8.53 1.91
C HIS A 240 -1.52 7.75 1.76
N TRP A 241 -0.58 8.33 1.04
CA TRP A 241 0.79 7.87 0.97
C TRP A 241 1.61 8.46 2.13
N ILE A 242 2.29 7.57 2.87
CA ILE A 242 3.27 7.96 3.89
C ILE A 242 4.64 7.52 3.45
N ILE A 243 5.60 8.45 3.54
CA ILE A 243 7.00 8.24 3.20
C ILE A 243 7.87 8.24 4.46
N ARG A 244 8.92 7.41 4.46
CA ARG A 244 9.91 7.36 5.53
C ARG A 244 10.89 8.55 5.47
N PRO A 245 11.42 9.02 6.62
CA PRO A 245 12.35 10.14 6.66
C PRO A 245 13.71 9.84 6.01
N ASP A 246 14.16 8.57 6.00
CA ASP A 246 15.44 8.15 5.45
C ASP A 246 15.47 8.08 3.92
N VAL A 247 14.34 8.28 3.25
CA VAL A 247 14.25 8.35 1.79
C VAL A 247 15.14 9.46 1.21
N ALA A 248 15.18 10.62 1.84
CA ALA A 248 16.05 11.72 1.42
C ALA A 248 17.54 11.34 1.45
N THR A 249 17.97 10.58 2.46
CA THR A 249 19.34 10.07 2.56
C THR A 249 19.64 9.00 1.51
N ASN A 250 18.66 8.13 1.23
CA ASN A 250 18.85 6.97 0.37
C ASN A 250 18.75 7.29 -1.13
N PHE A 251 17.93 8.27 -1.52
CA PHE A 251 17.58 8.58 -2.91
C PHE A 251 17.88 10.03 -3.32
N GLY A 252 18.28 10.88 -2.38
CA GLY A 252 18.56 12.30 -2.60
C GLY A 252 17.54 13.22 -1.94
N ALA A 253 17.99 14.41 -1.53
CA ALA A 253 17.20 15.37 -0.75
C ALA A 253 15.93 15.85 -1.47
N ASP A 254 15.93 15.87 -2.79
CA ASP A 254 14.83 16.30 -3.66
C ASP A 254 13.89 15.15 -4.10
N PHE A 255 14.17 13.91 -3.68
CA PHE A 255 13.42 12.73 -4.14
C PHE A 255 11.93 12.79 -3.76
N SER A 256 11.61 13.19 -2.53
CA SER A 256 10.21 13.33 -2.09
C SER A 256 9.46 14.38 -2.92
N ALA A 257 10.09 15.51 -3.25
CA ALA A 257 9.48 16.54 -4.09
C ALA A 257 9.26 16.04 -5.53
N LYS A 258 10.23 15.30 -6.10
CA LYS A 258 10.07 14.64 -7.41
C LYS A 258 8.93 13.64 -7.40
N LEU A 259 8.82 12.85 -6.33
CA LEU A 259 7.75 11.86 -6.17
C LEU A 259 6.38 12.54 -6.14
N VAL A 260 6.21 13.59 -5.35
CA VAL A 260 4.98 14.40 -5.29
C VAL A 260 4.65 14.96 -6.67
N ALA A 261 5.62 15.58 -7.35
CA ALA A 261 5.43 16.13 -8.69
C ALA A 261 5.05 15.04 -9.71
N THR A 262 5.59 13.82 -9.58
CA THR A 262 5.28 12.69 -10.45
C THR A 262 3.84 12.21 -10.26
N PHE A 263 3.38 12.06 -9.02
CA PHE A 263 1.99 11.67 -8.74
C PHE A 263 0.97 12.74 -9.16
N THR A 264 1.26 14.00 -8.93
CA THR A 264 0.33 15.11 -9.26
C THR A 264 0.19 15.35 -10.76
N LYS A 265 1.10 14.82 -11.59
CA LYS A 265 1.02 14.82 -13.05
C LYS A 265 0.18 13.68 -13.61
N LEU A 266 -0.17 12.65 -12.79
CA LEU A 266 -1.00 11.55 -13.25
C LEU A 266 -2.34 12.06 -13.75
N ASN A 267 -2.71 11.67 -14.96
CA ASN A 267 -3.90 12.15 -15.65
C ASN A 267 -4.63 10.98 -16.34
N ALA A 268 -5.92 10.85 -16.09
CA ALA A 268 -6.77 9.82 -16.68
C ALA A 268 -7.00 10.00 -18.19
N ASP A 269 -6.74 11.19 -18.74
CA ASP A 269 -6.84 11.46 -20.19
C ASP A 269 -5.64 10.88 -20.97
N ASN A 270 -4.55 10.57 -20.28
CA ASN A 270 -3.41 9.85 -20.83
C ASN A 270 -3.67 8.33 -20.77
N ALA A 271 -3.70 7.66 -21.92
CA ALA A 271 -4.01 6.23 -22.02
C ALA A 271 -3.12 5.34 -21.14
N ASP A 272 -1.81 5.65 -21.08
CA ASP A 272 -0.83 4.87 -20.29
C ASP A 272 -1.01 5.05 -18.77
N GLN A 273 -1.61 6.17 -18.35
CA GLN A 273 -1.82 6.52 -16.94
C GLN A 273 -3.24 6.21 -16.47
N LYS A 274 -4.17 6.04 -17.43
CA LYS A 274 -5.58 5.77 -17.14
C LYS A 274 -5.76 4.53 -16.27
N GLN A 275 -5.01 3.47 -16.50
CA GLN A 275 -5.08 2.25 -15.70
C GLN A 275 -4.76 2.52 -14.23
N ILE A 276 -3.77 3.38 -13.95
CA ILE A 276 -3.39 3.77 -12.58
C ILE A 276 -4.53 4.57 -11.94
N MET A 277 -5.04 5.57 -12.66
CA MET A 277 -6.12 6.43 -12.14
C MET A 277 -7.42 5.64 -11.90
N ASP A 278 -7.79 4.73 -12.79
CA ASP A 278 -8.94 3.83 -12.63
C ASP A 278 -8.75 2.87 -11.45
N PHE A 279 -7.51 2.37 -11.23
CA PHE A 279 -7.20 1.51 -10.10
C PHE A 279 -7.40 2.23 -8.76
N PHE A 280 -6.91 3.46 -8.64
CA PHE A 280 -7.11 4.29 -7.44
C PHE A 280 -8.52 4.89 -7.36
N GLY A 281 -9.28 4.92 -8.44
CA GLY A 281 -10.61 5.56 -8.50
C GLY A 281 -10.53 7.07 -8.24
N ALA A 282 -9.44 7.71 -8.63
CA ALA A 282 -9.14 9.12 -8.42
C ALA A 282 -9.26 9.92 -9.72
N LYS A 283 -9.60 11.19 -9.62
CA LYS A 283 -9.45 12.14 -10.73
C LYS A 283 -8.04 12.73 -10.74
N LYS A 284 -7.45 12.92 -9.57
CA LYS A 284 -6.09 13.42 -9.38
C LYS A 284 -5.54 12.99 -8.01
N PHE A 285 -4.23 13.01 -7.88
CA PHE A 285 -3.55 13.02 -6.59
C PHE A 285 -3.28 14.48 -6.17
N ILE A 286 -3.40 14.73 -4.88
CA ILE A 286 -3.15 16.03 -4.23
C ILE A 286 -2.22 15.85 -3.04
N GLU A 287 -1.52 16.90 -2.68
CA GLU A 287 -0.69 16.91 -1.47
C GLU A 287 -1.55 16.80 -0.21
N THR A 288 -0.99 16.16 0.82
CA THR A 288 -1.58 16.07 2.14
C THR A 288 -0.51 16.23 3.22
N LYS A 289 -0.90 16.25 4.47
CA LYS A 289 -0.01 16.41 5.62
C LYS A 289 -0.55 15.66 6.85
N ASN A 290 0.33 15.41 7.81
CA ASN A 290 0.00 14.65 9.02
C ASN A 290 -1.20 15.22 9.79
N GLU A 291 -1.32 16.54 9.85
CA GLU A 291 -2.37 17.26 10.60
C GLU A 291 -3.77 16.97 10.10
N ASN A 292 -3.95 16.64 8.82
CA ASN A 292 -5.23 16.30 8.23
C ASN A 292 -5.86 15.04 8.87
N TYR A 293 -5.03 14.20 9.50
CA TYR A 293 -5.43 12.94 10.15
C TYR A 293 -5.53 13.04 11.68
N ALA A 294 -5.50 14.25 12.25
CA ALA A 294 -5.59 14.46 13.70
C ALA A 294 -6.90 13.93 14.29
N ALA A 295 -8.03 14.10 13.59
CA ALA A 295 -9.31 13.54 14.02
C ALA A 295 -9.30 12.00 14.02
N ILE A 296 -8.64 11.37 13.04
CA ILE A 296 -8.47 9.90 13.01
C ILE A 296 -7.62 9.42 14.19
N GLU A 297 -6.56 10.17 14.54
CA GLU A 297 -5.74 9.87 15.71
C GLU A 297 -6.55 9.97 17.00
N GLN A 298 -7.31 11.06 17.18
CA GLN A 298 -8.16 11.27 18.36
C GLN A 298 -9.18 10.13 18.49
N ILE A 299 -9.93 9.84 17.43
CA ILE A 299 -10.93 8.74 17.43
C ILE A 299 -10.24 7.39 17.64
N GLY A 300 -9.05 7.19 17.08
CA GLY A 300 -8.25 5.99 17.27
C GLY A 300 -7.87 5.74 18.73
N ARG A 301 -7.54 6.82 19.48
CA ARG A 301 -7.29 6.77 20.93
C ARG A 301 -8.57 6.52 21.73
N GLU A 302 -9.67 7.20 21.38
CA GLU A 302 -10.99 7.03 22.02
C GLU A 302 -11.50 5.59 21.88
N ILE A 303 -11.36 4.99 20.71
CA ILE A 303 -11.77 3.60 20.44
C ILE A 303 -10.74 2.56 20.95
N GLY A 304 -9.56 3.00 21.42
CA GLY A 304 -8.49 2.12 21.91
C GLY A 304 -7.67 1.43 20.80
N LYS A 305 -7.68 1.96 19.59
CA LYS A 305 -6.87 1.47 18.44
C LYS A 305 -5.50 2.14 18.35
N ILE A 306 -5.31 3.24 19.04
CA ILE A 306 -4.03 3.95 19.20
C ILE A 306 -3.79 4.11 20.70
N LYS A 307 -2.56 3.77 21.13
CA LYS A 307 -2.10 3.92 22.52
C LYS A 307 -1.57 5.31 22.80
#